data_1a4468d2c0bfa6254fe66d493cfe05cf
#
_entry.id   1a4468d2c0bfa6254fe66d493cfe05cf
#
_cell.length_a   1.000
_cell.length_b   1.000
_cell.length_c   1.000
_cell.angle_alpha   90.00
_cell.angle_beta   90.00
_cell.angle_gamma   90.00
#
_symmetry.space_group_name_H-M   'P 1'
#
loop_
_entity.id
_entity.type
_entity.pdbx_description
1 polymer ?
#
loop_
_entity_poly.entity_id
_entity_poly.type
_entity_poly.pdbx_seq_one_letter_code
_entity_poly.pdbx_strand_id
1 'polypeptide(L)'
;SSYSEKQQLYLLNMESITRVLANANDKFSQKPAVYVSFPNINGEMEKFMVWENSNFEPELQAKYPEIRAYIGKSTLDKTATIHFSVSPDGIQTMVLRANNETEFIETYTTDNSVYVLFDSKTRTKGTLPFNCTTKEKVLSQEEINQSLQTAKSNNGVYKTMRLALSCTGEYAQYYYGGFVPPSQNLVGKQKALAGMNATMTRVNGVYEKDLSVHLNIIANNDLIIYTNPLTDPY
;
A
#
# COMPACT_ATOMS: atom_id res chain seq x y z
N SER A 1 12.71 5.32 15.70
CA SER A 1 13.41 4.85 14.50
C SER A 1 14.45 5.88 14.13
N SER A 2 15.73 5.48 14.15
CA SER A 2 16.84 6.33 13.68
C SER A 2 16.85 6.29 12.17
N TYR A 3 16.53 7.39 11.55
CA TYR A 3 16.59 7.56 10.12
C TYR A 3 18.01 7.97 9.72
N SER A 4 18.52 7.50 8.58
CA SER A 4 19.86 7.83 8.10
C SER A 4 19.91 9.23 7.47
N GLU A 5 21.13 9.80 7.33
CA GLU A 5 21.40 11.18 6.83
C GLU A 5 20.92 11.50 5.40
N LYS A 6 20.31 10.55 4.69
CA LYS A 6 19.84 10.72 3.28
C LYS A 6 18.34 10.92 3.13
N GLN A 7 17.63 11.25 4.20
CA GLN A 7 16.19 11.47 4.11
C GLN A 7 15.89 12.91 3.68
N GLN A 8 14.93 13.01 2.77
CA GLN A 8 14.46 14.30 2.29
C GLN A 8 13.04 14.53 2.82
N LEU A 9 12.81 15.71 3.39
CA LEU A 9 11.50 16.09 3.91
C LEU A 9 10.80 17.02 2.93
N TYR A 10 9.50 16.79 2.75
CA TYR A 10 8.65 17.55 1.83
C TYR A 10 7.35 17.97 2.50
N LEU A 11 6.86 19.13 2.08
CA LEU A 11 5.47 19.52 2.28
C LEU A 11 4.70 19.15 1.00
N LEU A 12 3.72 18.28 1.12
CA LEU A 12 2.86 17.91 0.00
C LEU A 12 1.55 18.70 0.06
N ASN A 13 1.16 19.30 -1.06
CA ASN A 13 -0.15 19.93 -1.17
C ASN A 13 -1.22 18.86 -1.43
N MET A 14 -1.71 18.25 -0.35
CA MET A 14 -2.69 17.16 -0.40
C MET A 14 -3.99 17.58 -1.06
N GLU A 15 -4.44 18.82 -0.87
CA GLU A 15 -5.66 19.33 -1.51
C GLU A 15 -5.53 19.33 -3.03
N SER A 16 -4.41 19.81 -3.56
CA SER A 16 -4.14 19.80 -5.00
C SER A 16 -4.06 18.37 -5.56
N ILE A 17 -3.38 17.46 -4.85
CA ILE A 17 -3.26 16.07 -5.26
C ILE A 17 -4.64 15.41 -5.28
N THR A 18 -5.43 15.53 -4.23
CA THR A 18 -6.77 14.94 -4.10
C THR A 18 -7.73 15.46 -5.17
N ARG A 19 -7.67 16.78 -5.49
CA ARG A 19 -8.47 17.39 -6.55
C ARG A 19 -8.17 16.80 -7.92
N VAL A 20 -6.90 16.54 -8.24
CA VAL A 20 -6.52 15.87 -9.48
C VAL A 20 -6.98 14.41 -9.48
N LEU A 21 -6.76 13.69 -8.39
CA LEU A 21 -7.11 12.29 -8.25
C LEU A 21 -8.61 12.01 -8.26
N ALA A 22 -9.45 12.98 -7.90
CA ALA A 22 -10.91 12.88 -8.01
C ALA A 22 -11.39 12.60 -9.46
N ASN A 23 -10.56 12.90 -10.46
CA ASN A 23 -10.83 12.65 -11.87
C ASN A 23 -10.09 11.41 -12.40
N ALA A 24 -9.41 10.64 -11.55
CA ALA A 24 -8.71 9.44 -11.96
C ALA A 24 -9.71 8.35 -12.36
N ASN A 25 -9.53 7.81 -13.57
CA ASN A 25 -10.34 6.70 -14.06
C ASN A 25 -9.77 5.38 -13.54
N ASP A 26 -10.62 4.36 -13.42
CA ASP A 26 -10.18 2.99 -13.16
C ASP A 26 -9.19 2.51 -14.23
N LYS A 27 -8.17 1.77 -13.81
CA LYS A 27 -7.07 1.32 -14.69
C LYS A 27 -7.51 0.42 -15.85
N PHE A 28 -8.64 -0.25 -15.71
CA PHE A 28 -9.21 -1.12 -16.75
C PHE A 28 -10.24 -0.43 -17.64
N SER A 29 -10.62 0.81 -17.32
CA SER A 29 -11.64 1.56 -18.05
C SER A 29 -11.24 1.98 -19.46
N GLN A 30 -9.95 1.83 -19.85
CA GLN A 30 -9.37 2.34 -21.09
C GLN A 30 -9.50 3.87 -21.29
N LYS A 31 -9.84 4.58 -20.22
CA LYS A 31 -9.96 6.03 -20.22
C LYS A 31 -8.61 6.71 -19.92
N PRO A 32 -8.45 7.99 -20.28
CA PRO A 32 -7.22 8.73 -20.04
C PRO A 32 -6.80 8.75 -18.56
N ALA A 33 -5.48 8.73 -18.33
CA ALA A 33 -4.88 8.97 -17.04
C ALA A 33 -5.01 10.42 -16.60
N VAL A 34 -4.96 10.66 -15.28
CA VAL A 34 -4.60 11.97 -14.73
C VAL A 34 -3.10 12.04 -14.51
N TYR A 35 -2.58 13.25 -14.33
CA TYR A 35 -1.13 13.46 -14.12
C TYR A 35 -0.88 14.00 -12.72
N VAL A 36 0.00 13.31 -11.99
CA VAL A 36 0.48 13.74 -10.67
C VAL A 36 2.00 13.72 -10.67
N SER A 37 2.64 14.65 -9.96
CA SER A 37 4.09 14.67 -9.80
C SER A 37 4.47 14.45 -8.34
N PHE A 38 5.50 13.60 -8.14
CA PHE A 38 6.10 13.32 -6.84
C PHE A 38 7.61 13.57 -6.90
N PRO A 39 8.24 13.99 -5.79
CA PRO A 39 9.69 14.07 -5.74
C PRO A 39 10.30 12.65 -5.82
N ASN A 40 11.43 12.51 -6.50
CA ASN A 40 12.26 11.30 -6.54
C ASN A 40 13.47 11.46 -5.61
N ILE A 41 14.22 10.37 -5.41
CA ILE A 41 15.37 10.35 -4.49
C ILE A 41 16.51 11.32 -4.89
N ASN A 42 16.52 11.79 -6.15
CA ASN A 42 17.47 12.79 -6.63
C ASN A 42 17.01 14.23 -6.31
N GLY A 43 15.82 14.42 -5.71
CA GLY A 43 15.24 15.74 -5.43
C GLY A 43 14.51 16.37 -6.62
N GLU A 44 14.27 15.62 -7.67
CA GLU A 44 13.59 16.10 -8.88
C GLU A 44 12.10 15.73 -8.83
N MET A 45 11.25 16.59 -9.42
CA MET A 45 9.82 16.29 -9.55
C MET A 45 9.57 15.40 -10.77
N GLU A 46 9.16 14.17 -10.50
CA GLU A 46 8.84 13.17 -11.52
C GLU A 46 7.33 13.11 -11.76
N LYS A 47 6.92 13.16 -13.02
CA LYS A 47 5.51 13.15 -13.43
C LYS A 47 5.06 11.76 -13.80
N PHE A 48 3.90 11.35 -13.27
CA PHE A 48 3.28 10.05 -13.50
C PHE A 48 1.91 10.20 -14.16
N MET A 49 1.62 9.32 -15.11
CA MET A 49 0.27 9.04 -15.61
C MET A 49 -0.40 8.08 -14.62
N VAL A 50 -1.53 8.47 -14.03
CA VAL A 50 -2.13 7.79 -12.87
C VAL A 50 -3.57 7.37 -13.17
N TRP A 51 -3.92 6.17 -12.73
CA TRP A 51 -5.27 5.58 -12.71
C TRP A 51 -5.61 5.12 -11.31
N GLU A 52 -6.88 5.02 -11.00
CA GLU A 52 -7.35 4.34 -9.79
C GLU A 52 -7.13 2.83 -9.92
N ASN A 53 -6.62 2.22 -8.87
CA ASN A 53 -6.37 0.79 -8.73
C ASN A 53 -6.85 0.35 -7.35
N SER A 54 -8.18 0.33 -7.15
CA SER A 54 -8.77 0.03 -5.86
C SER A 54 -8.35 -1.34 -5.33
N ASN A 55 -7.99 -1.39 -4.04
CA ASN A 55 -7.77 -2.65 -3.32
C ASN A 55 -9.06 -3.20 -2.70
N PHE A 56 -10.19 -2.52 -2.87
CA PHE A 56 -11.47 -2.85 -2.26
C PHE A 56 -12.46 -3.37 -3.29
N GLU A 57 -13.28 -4.33 -2.89
CA GLU A 57 -14.50 -4.64 -3.64
C GLU A 57 -15.41 -3.39 -3.69
N PRO A 58 -16.25 -3.24 -4.75
CA PRO A 58 -17.00 -2.01 -4.99
C PRO A 58 -17.86 -1.54 -3.82
N GLU A 59 -18.49 -2.46 -3.09
CA GLU A 59 -19.33 -2.15 -1.94
C GLU A 59 -18.53 -1.59 -0.76
N LEU A 60 -17.32 -2.13 -0.51
CA LEU A 60 -16.43 -1.61 0.51
C LEU A 60 -15.88 -0.24 0.10
N GLN A 61 -15.52 -0.07 -1.18
CA GLN A 61 -15.07 1.22 -1.71
C GLN A 61 -16.16 2.29 -1.61
N ALA A 62 -17.42 1.93 -1.85
CA ALA A 62 -18.55 2.86 -1.70
C ALA A 62 -18.78 3.27 -0.24
N LYS A 63 -18.52 2.37 0.70
CA LYS A 63 -18.66 2.62 2.15
C LYS A 63 -17.54 3.51 2.70
N TYR A 64 -16.32 3.44 2.11
CA TYR A 64 -15.14 4.20 2.53
C TYR A 64 -14.53 4.94 1.32
N PRO A 65 -15.25 5.94 0.77
CA PRO A 65 -14.88 6.59 -0.49
C PRO A 65 -13.59 7.41 -0.43
N GLU A 66 -13.16 7.80 0.76
CA GLU A 66 -11.94 8.58 1.00
C GLU A 66 -10.66 7.71 1.11
N ILE A 67 -10.80 6.39 1.22
CA ILE A 67 -9.67 5.45 1.27
C ILE A 67 -9.48 4.88 -0.12
N ARG A 68 -8.45 5.31 -0.83
CA ARG A 68 -8.24 4.96 -2.24
C ARG A 68 -6.82 4.46 -2.51
N ALA A 69 -6.67 3.72 -3.59
CA ALA A 69 -5.38 3.25 -4.10
C ALA A 69 -5.26 3.55 -5.60
N TYR A 70 -4.03 3.83 -6.02
CA TYR A 70 -3.71 4.28 -7.36
C TYR A 70 -2.46 3.57 -7.88
N ILE A 71 -2.38 3.46 -9.20
CA ILE A 71 -1.20 3.02 -9.94
C ILE A 71 -0.84 4.09 -10.97
N GLY A 72 0.45 4.27 -11.22
CA GLY A 72 0.90 5.19 -12.25
C GLY A 72 2.17 4.72 -12.94
N LYS A 73 2.40 5.27 -14.13
CA LYS A 73 3.62 5.05 -14.92
C LYS A 73 4.34 6.36 -15.09
N SER A 74 5.66 6.36 -14.87
CA SER A 74 6.48 7.54 -15.10
C SER A 74 6.45 7.97 -16.57
N THR A 75 6.44 9.27 -16.79
CA THR A 75 6.56 9.84 -18.13
C THR A 75 8.02 9.94 -18.60
N LEU A 76 8.97 9.84 -17.68
CA LEU A 76 10.41 9.93 -17.93
C LEU A 76 11.08 8.56 -17.97
N ASP A 77 10.88 7.76 -16.93
CA ASP A 77 11.44 6.40 -16.81
C ASP A 77 10.36 5.36 -17.12
N LYS A 78 10.41 4.77 -18.31
CA LYS A 78 9.43 3.75 -18.75
C LYS A 78 9.41 2.49 -17.88
N THR A 79 10.44 2.26 -17.05
CA THR A 79 10.51 1.12 -16.12
C THR A 79 9.88 1.45 -14.78
N ALA A 80 9.69 2.73 -14.46
CA ALA A 80 9.18 3.17 -13.17
C ALA A 80 7.65 3.09 -13.11
N THR A 81 7.17 2.39 -12.08
CA THR A 81 5.76 2.30 -11.74
C THR A 81 5.56 2.77 -10.30
N ILE A 82 4.65 3.69 -10.08
CA ILE A 82 4.25 4.14 -8.75
C ILE A 82 2.96 3.45 -8.31
N HIS A 83 2.94 2.97 -7.09
CA HIS A 83 1.74 2.51 -6.38
C HIS A 83 1.57 3.36 -5.12
N PHE A 84 0.41 3.91 -4.92
CA PHE A 84 0.18 4.76 -3.75
C PHE A 84 -1.26 4.72 -3.25
N SER A 85 -1.40 4.91 -1.94
CA SER A 85 -2.67 5.02 -1.25
C SER A 85 -2.89 6.43 -0.76
N VAL A 86 -4.16 6.85 -0.75
CA VAL A 86 -4.62 8.13 -0.18
C VAL A 86 -5.72 7.84 0.80
N SER A 87 -5.68 8.48 1.95
CA SER A 87 -6.71 8.42 2.98
C SER A 87 -6.73 9.74 3.77
N PRO A 88 -7.65 9.93 4.72
CA PRO A 88 -7.61 11.07 5.65
C PRO A 88 -6.29 11.15 6.46
N ASP A 89 -5.57 10.04 6.59
CA ASP A 89 -4.27 9.96 7.27
C ASP A 89 -3.08 10.28 6.36
N GLY A 90 -3.33 10.80 5.15
CA GLY A 90 -2.30 11.23 4.19
C GLY A 90 -2.08 10.28 3.03
N ILE A 91 -0.90 10.37 2.42
CA ILE A 91 -0.48 9.58 1.27
C ILE A 91 0.71 8.69 1.64
N GLN A 92 0.74 7.50 1.06
CA GLN A 92 1.91 6.61 1.12
C GLN A 92 2.20 6.09 -0.28
N THR A 93 3.44 6.24 -0.74
CA THR A 93 3.84 5.82 -2.09
C THR A 93 4.89 4.72 -2.05
N MET A 94 4.98 3.98 -3.14
CA MET A 94 6.06 3.06 -3.48
C MET A 94 6.34 3.18 -4.97
N VAL A 95 7.57 3.53 -5.34
CA VAL A 95 8.01 3.58 -6.74
C VAL A 95 8.95 2.42 -7.00
N LEU A 96 8.55 1.53 -7.91
CA LEU A 96 9.33 0.39 -8.37
C LEU A 96 10.03 0.76 -9.66
N ARG A 97 11.35 0.50 -9.75
CA ARG A 97 12.18 0.72 -10.94
C ARG A 97 12.94 -0.57 -11.31
N ALA A 98 13.35 -0.72 -12.55
CA ALA A 98 14.05 -1.93 -12.99
C ALA A 98 15.47 -2.04 -12.42
N ASN A 99 16.19 -0.93 -12.33
CA ASN A 99 17.63 -0.92 -12.01
C ASN A 99 18.00 -0.05 -10.81
N ASN A 100 17.01 0.43 -10.07
CA ASN A 100 17.20 1.29 -8.90
C ASN A 100 16.47 0.72 -7.69
N GLU A 101 16.84 1.24 -6.53
CA GLU A 101 16.17 0.92 -5.28
C GLU A 101 14.71 1.41 -5.32
N THR A 102 13.85 0.71 -4.58
CA THR A 102 12.48 1.12 -4.39
C THR A 102 12.43 2.39 -3.54
N GLU A 103 11.71 3.40 -4.01
CA GLU A 103 11.54 4.69 -3.32
C GLU A 103 10.18 4.73 -2.61
N PHE A 104 10.13 5.39 -1.45
CA PHE A 104 8.93 5.52 -0.63
C PHE A 104 8.74 6.97 -0.19
N ILE A 105 7.49 7.41 -0.17
CA ILE A 105 7.06 8.62 0.54
C ILE A 105 6.05 8.20 1.59
N GLU A 106 6.27 8.62 2.83
CA GLU A 106 5.39 8.33 3.97
C GLU A 106 5.18 9.61 4.79
N THR A 107 4.12 9.66 5.59
CA THR A 107 3.91 10.73 6.57
C THR A 107 5.03 10.69 7.62
N TYR A 108 5.62 11.84 7.90
CA TYR A 108 6.69 12.01 8.89
C TYR A 108 6.17 12.55 10.21
N THR A 109 5.23 13.49 10.15
CA THR A 109 4.61 14.11 11.31
C THR A 109 3.21 13.54 11.59
N THR A 110 2.79 13.55 12.83
CA THR A 110 1.47 13.03 13.26
C THR A 110 0.29 13.83 12.74
N ASP A 111 0.51 15.09 12.38
CA ASP A 111 -0.48 15.97 11.75
C ASP A 111 -0.54 15.82 10.22
N ASN A 112 0.25 14.88 9.65
CA ASN A 112 0.35 14.58 8.23
C ASN A 112 0.77 15.80 7.35
N SER A 113 1.44 16.80 7.94
CA SER A 113 1.88 18.00 7.22
C SER A 113 3.21 17.81 6.50
N VAL A 114 4.11 17.00 7.07
CA VAL A 114 5.44 16.71 6.52
C VAL A 114 5.54 15.26 6.10
N TYR A 115 6.15 15.04 4.96
CA TYR A 115 6.40 13.72 4.38
C TYR A 115 7.89 13.46 4.25
N VAL A 116 8.29 12.22 4.41
CA VAL A 116 9.67 11.76 4.23
C VAL A 116 9.79 10.92 2.98
N LEU A 117 10.77 11.27 2.13
CA LEU A 117 11.20 10.46 1.00
C LEU A 117 12.46 9.70 1.38
N PHE A 118 12.49 8.41 1.13
CA PHE A 118 13.62 7.51 1.36
C PHE A 118 13.62 6.35 0.38
N ASP A 119 14.74 5.66 0.24
CA ASP A 119 14.85 4.43 -0.54
C ASP A 119 14.96 3.19 0.37
N SER A 120 14.83 2.00 -0.23
CA SER A 120 14.90 0.73 0.50
C SER A 120 16.25 0.49 1.20
N LYS A 121 17.36 1.09 0.74
CA LYS A 121 18.70 0.98 1.36
C LYS A 121 18.86 1.82 2.62
N THR A 122 18.17 2.97 2.66
CA THR A 122 18.30 3.91 3.78
C THR A 122 17.43 3.52 4.98
N ARG A 123 16.52 2.55 4.81
CA ARG A 123 15.69 2.04 5.89
C ARG A 123 16.47 1.04 6.75
N THR A 124 16.96 1.46 7.90
CA THR A 124 17.45 0.53 8.91
C THR A 124 16.31 -0.34 9.42
N LYS A 125 16.50 -1.67 9.39
CA LYS A 125 15.54 -2.60 10.03
C LYS A 125 15.39 -2.20 11.50
N GLY A 126 14.23 -1.74 11.90
CA GLY A 126 13.91 -1.59 13.31
C GLY A 126 14.02 -2.97 13.98
N THR A 127 14.47 -3.01 15.22
CA THR A 127 14.34 -4.20 16.05
C THR A 127 12.86 -4.39 16.38
N LEU A 128 12.16 -5.10 15.51
CA LEU A 128 10.81 -5.57 15.87
C LEU A 128 10.97 -6.62 16.96
N PRO A 129 10.19 -6.58 18.05
CA PRO A 129 10.20 -7.61 19.10
C PRO A 129 9.61 -8.94 18.60
N PHE A 130 9.45 -9.09 17.30
CA PHE A 130 8.88 -10.26 16.66
C PHE A 130 9.97 -11.04 15.94
N ASN A 131 10.24 -12.25 16.46
CA ASN A 131 11.03 -13.24 15.75
C ASN A 131 10.09 -14.16 14.97
N CYS A 132 10.23 -14.19 13.65
CA CYS A 132 9.56 -15.16 12.82
C CYS A 132 9.99 -16.57 13.28
N THR A 133 9.05 -17.34 13.83
CA THR A 133 9.27 -18.73 14.28
C THR A 133 9.15 -19.73 13.14
N THR A 134 8.81 -19.28 11.93
CA THR A 134 8.76 -20.13 10.75
C THR A 134 10.18 -20.59 10.42
N LYS A 135 10.43 -21.88 10.56
CA LYS A 135 11.70 -22.48 10.13
C LYS A 135 11.74 -22.44 8.61
N GLU A 136 12.77 -21.82 8.06
CA GLU A 136 13.04 -21.91 6.63
C GLU A 136 13.28 -23.39 6.28
N LYS A 137 12.38 -23.95 5.46
CA LYS A 137 12.59 -25.27 4.87
C LYS A 137 13.50 -25.06 3.66
N VAL A 138 14.76 -25.46 3.80
CA VAL A 138 15.64 -25.54 2.65
C VAL A 138 15.07 -26.63 1.72
N LEU A 139 14.51 -26.23 0.57
CA LEU A 139 14.01 -27.16 -0.43
C LEU A 139 15.20 -27.92 -1.03
N SER A 140 15.07 -29.24 -1.17
CA SER A 140 16.03 -30.03 -1.92
C SER A 140 16.00 -29.67 -3.41
N GLN A 141 17.09 -29.94 -4.13
CA GLN A 141 17.13 -29.68 -5.58
C GLN A 141 16.02 -30.44 -6.33
N GLU A 142 15.61 -31.60 -5.84
CA GLU A 142 14.51 -32.38 -6.41
C GLU A 142 13.15 -31.70 -6.18
N GLU A 143 12.88 -31.16 -4.99
CA GLU A 143 11.66 -30.39 -4.70
C GLU A 143 11.60 -29.12 -5.54
N ILE A 144 12.74 -28.43 -5.74
CA ILE A 144 12.84 -27.27 -6.62
C ILE A 144 12.53 -27.68 -8.07
N ASN A 145 13.12 -28.76 -8.57
CA ASN A 145 12.89 -29.24 -9.93
C ASN A 145 11.45 -29.69 -10.16
N GLN A 146 10.83 -30.37 -9.20
CA GLN A 146 9.42 -30.74 -9.25
C GLN A 146 8.53 -29.49 -9.25
N SER A 147 8.81 -28.51 -8.41
CA SER A 147 8.09 -27.23 -8.37
C SER A 147 8.21 -26.47 -9.69
N LEU A 148 9.38 -26.47 -10.32
CA LEU A 148 9.61 -25.86 -11.64
C LEU A 148 8.87 -26.58 -12.76
N GLN A 149 8.77 -27.91 -12.71
CA GLN A 149 8.00 -28.70 -13.69
C GLN A 149 6.49 -28.53 -13.54
N THR A 150 6.01 -28.30 -12.32
CA THR A 150 4.59 -28.05 -12.03
C THR A 150 4.21 -26.58 -12.05
N ALA A 151 5.20 -25.68 -12.02
CA ALA A 151 4.99 -24.25 -12.18
C ALA A 151 4.43 -23.99 -13.58
N LYS A 152 3.11 -23.88 -13.69
CA LYS A 152 2.49 -23.37 -14.90
C LYS A 152 3.03 -21.96 -15.09
N SER A 153 3.74 -21.75 -16.19
CA SER A 153 4.21 -20.43 -16.58
C SER A 153 3.04 -19.44 -16.50
N ASN A 154 3.31 -18.24 -16.02
CA ASN A 154 2.35 -17.15 -16.10
C ASN A 154 1.90 -17.04 -17.57
N ASN A 155 0.64 -17.37 -17.85
CA ASN A 155 0.08 -17.33 -19.20
C ASN A 155 -0.29 -15.91 -19.65
N GLY A 156 0.22 -14.88 -18.96
CA GLY A 156 -0.08 -13.47 -19.23
C GLY A 156 -1.50 -13.04 -18.81
N VAL A 157 -2.23 -13.90 -18.13
CA VAL A 157 -3.60 -13.56 -17.65
C VAL A 157 -3.49 -12.90 -16.28
N TYR A 158 -3.95 -11.66 -16.21
CA TYR A 158 -4.15 -10.95 -14.95
C TYR A 158 -5.30 -11.57 -14.15
N LYS A 159 -5.07 -11.84 -12.88
CA LYS A 159 -6.05 -12.46 -11.98
C LYS A 159 -6.36 -11.57 -10.81
N THR A 160 -7.63 -11.46 -10.47
CA THR A 160 -8.08 -10.84 -9.23
C THR A 160 -8.51 -11.92 -8.25
N MET A 161 -8.03 -11.84 -7.00
CA MET A 161 -8.41 -12.73 -5.92
C MET A 161 -9.07 -11.94 -4.79
N ARG A 162 -10.01 -12.56 -4.11
CA ARG A 162 -10.68 -11.98 -2.95
C ARG A 162 -9.88 -12.25 -1.68
N LEU A 163 -9.72 -11.24 -0.83
CA LEU A 163 -8.98 -11.32 0.41
C LEU A 163 -9.85 -10.88 1.58
N ALA A 164 -10.04 -11.75 2.57
CA ALA A 164 -10.56 -11.39 3.88
C ALA A 164 -9.37 -11.05 4.78
N LEU A 165 -9.26 -9.79 5.21
CA LEU A 165 -8.13 -9.28 5.99
C LEU A 165 -8.62 -8.83 7.37
N SER A 166 -8.48 -9.70 8.36
CA SER A 166 -8.82 -9.40 9.75
C SER A 166 -7.70 -8.65 10.46
N CYS A 167 -8.03 -7.92 11.51
CA CYS A 167 -7.04 -7.36 12.43
C CYS A 167 -7.50 -7.43 13.89
N THR A 168 -6.50 -7.45 14.79
CA THR A 168 -6.71 -7.38 16.24
C THR A 168 -7.09 -5.96 16.69
N GLY A 169 -7.56 -5.86 17.92
CA GLY A 169 -7.87 -4.56 18.54
C GLY A 169 -6.63 -3.67 18.69
N GLU A 170 -5.46 -4.26 18.95
CA GLU A 170 -4.17 -3.52 19.04
C GLU A 170 -3.79 -2.87 17.71
N TYR A 171 -4.00 -3.57 16.59
CA TYR A 171 -3.76 -2.99 15.28
C TYR A 171 -4.64 -1.75 15.04
N ALA A 172 -5.92 -1.86 15.36
CA ALA A 172 -6.85 -0.74 15.23
C ALA A 172 -6.49 0.42 16.16
N GLN A 173 -6.09 0.12 17.41
CA GLN A 173 -5.63 1.11 18.38
C GLN A 173 -4.34 1.81 17.93
N TYR A 174 -3.43 1.09 17.31
CA TYR A 174 -2.22 1.68 16.74
C TYR A 174 -2.53 2.77 15.71
N TYR A 175 -3.42 2.47 14.76
CA TYR A 175 -3.79 3.43 13.71
C TYR A 175 -4.72 4.54 14.21
N TYR A 176 -5.50 4.28 15.26
CA TYR A 176 -6.33 5.30 15.90
C TYR A 176 -5.51 6.28 16.76
N GLY A 177 -4.35 5.84 17.24
CA GLY A 177 -3.48 6.62 18.12
C GLY A 177 -3.75 6.38 19.62
N GLY A 178 -4.30 5.23 19.99
CA GLY A 178 -4.59 4.83 21.36
C GLY A 178 -5.88 4.04 21.50
N PHE A 179 -6.44 4.02 22.70
CA PHE A 179 -7.70 3.33 22.99
C PHE A 179 -8.84 3.85 22.10
N VAL A 180 -9.57 2.95 21.46
CA VAL A 180 -10.75 3.28 20.64
C VAL A 180 -12.01 3.22 21.52
N PRO A 181 -12.63 4.36 21.86
CA PRO A 181 -13.87 4.35 22.62
C PRO A 181 -15.00 3.67 21.83
N PRO A 182 -15.95 2.98 22.48
CA PRO A 182 -17.09 2.37 21.79
C PRO A 182 -17.87 3.33 20.88
N SER A 183 -17.99 4.61 21.26
CA SER A 183 -18.60 5.66 20.44
C SER A 183 -17.81 6.02 19.18
N GLN A 184 -16.53 5.66 19.12
CA GLN A 184 -15.61 5.92 17.99
C GLN A 184 -15.24 4.64 17.24
N ASN A 185 -15.96 3.55 17.47
CA ASN A 185 -15.68 2.25 16.85
C ASN A 185 -15.58 2.33 15.31
N LEU A 186 -16.49 3.07 14.68
CA LEU A 186 -16.47 3.25 13.21
C LEU A 186 -15.18 3.98 12.75
N VAL A 187 -14.77 5.03 13.48
CA VAL A 187 -13.53 5.76 13.17
C VAL A 187 -12.30 4.87 13.36
N GLY A 188 -12.28 4.05 14.43
CA GLY A 188 -11.22 3.07 14.65
C GLY A 188 -11.09 2.07 13.51
N LYS A 189 -12.23 1.54 13.04
CA LYS A 189 -12.28 0.64 11.86
C LYS A 189 -11.80 1.33 10.58
N GLN A 190 -12.22 2.56 10.33
CA GLN A 190 -11.83 3.36 9.19
C GLN A 190 -10.30 3.58 9.14
N LYS A 191 -9.70 3.95 10.28
CA LYS A 191 -8.25 4.14 10.40
C LYS A 191 -7.48 2.84 10.21
N ALA A 192 -7.94 1.74 10.81
CA ALA A 192 -7.36 0.41 10.57
C ALA A 192 -7.44 0.03 9.09
N LEU A 193 -8.58 0.26 8.44
CA LEU A 193 -8.79 -0.02 7.02
C LEU A 193 -7.90 0.84 6.12
N ALA A 194 -7.63 2.11 6.49
CA ALA A 194 -6.67 2.96 5.79
C ALA A 194 -5.25 2.38 5.85
N GLY A 195 -4.82 1.89 7.02
CA GLY A 195 -3.55 1.19 7.19
C GLY A 195 -3.47 -0.10 6.36
N MET A 196 -4.54 -0.90 6.37
CA MET A 196 -4.65 -2.10 5.52
C MET A 196 -4.56 -1.75 4.04
N ASN A 197 -5.25 -0.70 3.59
CA ASN A 197 -5.20 -0.24 2.20
C ASN A 197 -3.78 0.17 1.80
N ALA A 198 -3.06 0.91 2.64
CA ALA A 198 -1.68 1.29 2.39
C ALA A 198 -0.75 0.07 2.25
N THR A 199 -0.92 -0.91 3.15
CA THR A 199 -0.17 -2.19 3.09
C THR A 199 -0.50 -2.95 1.81
N MET A 200 -1.78 -3.12 1.49
CA MET A 200 -2.22 -3.86 0.31
C MET A 200 -1.85 -3.17 -1.00
N THR A 201 -1.77 -1.84 -1.03
CA THR A 201 -1.26 -1.11 -2.19
C THR A 201 0.18 -1.51 -2.52
N ARG A 202 1.02 -1.71 -1.50
CA ARG A 202 2.41 -2.17 -1.68
C ARG A 202 2.48 -3.65 -2.07
N VAL A 203 1.70 -4.50 -1.39
CA VAL A 203 1.62 -5.94 -1.71
C VAL A 203 1.15 -6.13 -3.15
N ASN A 204 0.07 -5.49 -3.54
CA ASN A 204 -0.47 -5.55 -4.90
C ASN A 204 0.51 -5.00 -5.93
N GLY A 205 1.27 -3.94 -5.60
CA GLY A 205 2.30 -3.42 -6.49
C GLY A 205 3.35 -4.47 -6.87
N VAL A 206 3.79 -5.28 -5.91
CA VAL A 206 4.72 -6.39 -6.14
C VAL A 206 4.01 -7.56 -6.85
N TYR A 207 2.84 -7.97 -6.37
CA TYR A 207 2.11 -9.12 -6.91
C TYR A 207 1.63 -8.91 -8.35
N GLU A 208 1.19 -7.70 -8.68
CA GLU A 208 0.82 -7.36 -10.06
C GLU A 208 2.01 -7.43 -11.00
N LYS A 209 3.17 -6.93 -10.56
CA LYS A 209 4.40 -6.93 -11.35
C LYS A 209 4.95 -8.34 -11.55
N ASP A 210 5.02 -9.13 -10.49
CA ASP A 210 5.75 -10.39 -10.50
C ASP A 210 4.84 -11.60 -10.81
N LEU A 211 3.57 -11.55 -10.41
CA LEU A 211 2.65 -12.66 -10.49
C LEU A 211 1.43 -12.40 -11.39
N SER A 212 1.21 -11.18 -11.84
CA SER A 212 -0.02 -10.74 -12.51
C SER A 212 -1.28 -11.02 -11.67
N VAL A 213 -1.17 -10.84 -10.34
CA VAL A 213 -2.25 -11.07 -9.38
C VAL A 213 -2.55 -9.77 -8.63
N HIS A 214 -3.83 -9.49 -8.43
CA HIS A 214 -4.33 -8.43 -7.56
C HIS A 214 -5.24 -9.00 -6.48
N LEU A 215 -5.08 -8.55 -5.25
CA LEU A 215 -5.87 -8.97 -4.10
C LEU A 215 -6.87 -7.86 -3.75
N ASN A 216 -8.17 -8.16 -3.86
CA ASN A 216 -9.24 -7.25 -3.44
C ASN A 216 -9.75 -7.61 -2.05
N ILE A 217 -9.73 -6.64 -1.15
CA ILE A 217 -10.35 -6.75 0.17
C ILE A 217 -11.86 -6.85 -0.01
N ILE A 218 -12.47 -7.87 0.61
CA ILE A 218 -13.89 -8.21 0.44
C ILE A 218 -14.83 -7.12 0.94
N ALA A 219 -16.05 -7.09 0.38
CA ALA A 219 -17.09 -6.10 0.67
C ALA A 219 -17.43 -5.93 2.17
N ASN A 220 -17.42 -7.03 2.92
CA ASN A 220 -17.77 -7.05 4.34
C ASN A 220 -16.54 -7.07 5.28
N ASN A 221 -15.39 -6.63 4.81
CA ASN A 221 -14.15 -6.73 5.58
C ASN A 221 -14.20 -5.93 6.90
N ASP A 222 -14.98 -4.87 6.97
CA ASP A 222 -15.16 -4.06 8.18
C ASP A 222 -15.85 -4.81 9.33
N LEU A 223 -16.48 -5.96 9.06
CA LEU A 223 -17.06 -6.83 10.10
C LEU A 223 -15.99 -7.63 10.86
N ILE A 224 -14.83 -7.85 10.25
CA ILE A 224 -13.70 -8.59 10.86
C ILE A 224 -12.55 -7.67 11.28
N ILE A 225 -12.79 -6.36 11.36
CA ILE A 225 -11.90 -5.38 11.97
C ILE A 225 -12.33 -5.20 13.43
N TYR A 226 -11.49 -5.62 14.36
CA TYR A 226 -11.72 -5.50 15.78
C TYR A 226 -11.03 -4.26 16.32
N THR A 227 -11.66 -3.54 17.25
CA THR A 227 -11.14 -2.28 17.81
C THR A 227 -10.84 -2.37 19.30
N ASN A 228 -11.25 -3.48 19.93
CA ASN A 228 -11.03 -3.73 21.35
C ASN A 228 -10.26 -5.05 21.55
N PRO A 229 -9.01 -4.97 22.04
CA PRO A 229 -8.17 -6.15 22.29
C PRO A 229 -8.71 -7.13 23.33
N LEU A 230 -9.63 -6.65 24.21
CA LEU A 230 -10.19 -7.52 25.25
C LEU A 230 -11.34 -8.42 24.76
N THR A 231 -11.86 -8.14 23.57
CA THR A 231 -13.03 -8.83 23.01
C THR A 231 -12.83 -9.33 21.58
N ASP A 232 -11.65 -9.11 21.00
CA ASP A 232 -11.32 -9.71 19.72
C ASP A 232 -11.11 -11.25 19.86
N PRO A 233 -11.18 -12.02 18.79
CA PRO A 233 -11.10 -13.49 18.83
C PRO A 233 -9.66 -14.02 18.83
N TYR A 234 -8.63 -13.17 18.97
CA TYR A 234 -7.22 -13.53 18.88
C TYR A 234 -6.48 -13.45 20.21
#